data_49e8f30d2c9619eeea5ecd246e5f7141
#
_entry.id   49e8f30d2c9619eeea5ecd246e5f7141
#
_cell.length_a   1.000
_cell.length_b   1.000
_cell.length_c   1.000
_cell.angle_alpha   90.00
_cell.angle_beta   90.00
_cell.angle_gamma   90.00
#
_symmetry.space_group_name_H-M   'P 1'
#
loop_
_entity.id
_entity.type
_entity.pdbx_description
1 polymer ?
#
loop_
_entity_poly.entity_id
_entity_poly.type
_entity_poly.pdbx_seq_one_letter_code
_entity_poly.pdbx_strand_id
1 'polypeptide(L)'
;MDIRYSANQKDVKRYTTEELRNEFLITDLYAPNEVHAVYSHVDRMVTMGCMPTTETVSIDKGIDCWKNFGTDYFLERREIGIFNIGGPGKIQADDETFAMGYKDCLYITKGTKKVLF
;
A
#
# COMPACT_ATOMS: atom_id res chain seq x y z
N MET A 1 4.18 -8.96 1.11
CA MET A 1 2.82 -8.45 1.39
C MET A 1 2.15 -9.37 2.41
N ASP A 2 1.60 -8.81 3.47
CA ASP A 2 0.78 -9.52 4.45
C ASP A 2 -0.69 -9.59 3.96
N ILE A 3 -1.38 -10.71 4.19
CA ILE A 3 -2.78 -10.91 3.80
C ILE A 3 -3.60 -11.16 5.06
N ARG A 4 -4.58 -10.31 5.31
CA ARG A 4 -5.49 -10.43 6.45
C ARG A 4 -6.90 -10.78 5.97
N TYR A 5 -7.38 -11.95 6.35
CA TYR A 5 -8.72 -12.40 6.03
C TYR A 5 -9.75 -11.73 6.94
N SER A 6 -10.98 -11.62 6.47
CA SER A 6 -12.05 -11.02 7.27
C SER A 6 -12.37 -11.85 8.50
N ALA A 7 -12.28 -11.23 9.67
CA ALA A 7 -12.73 -11.82 10.89
C ALA A 7 -14.27 -11.86 10.95
N ASN A 8 -14.82 -12.88 11.62
CA ASN A 8 -16.26 -12.97 11.81
C ASN A 8 -16.73 -11.88 12.79
N GLN A 9 -17.74 -11.10 12.40
CA GLN A 9 -18.26 -9.99 13.21
C GLN A 9 -18.76 -10.41 14.60
N LYS A 10 -19.24 -11.65 14.77
CA LYS A 10 -19.69 -12.16 16.07
C LYS A 10 -18.52 -12.46 16.98
N ASP A 11 -17.40 -12.93 16.41
CA ASP A 11 -16.21 -13.29 17.17
C ASP A 11 -15.44 -12.03 17.60
N VAL A 12 -15.32 -11.04 16.72
CA VAL A 12 -14.66 -9.75 16.99
C VAL A 12 -15.21 -9.07 18.26
N LYS A 13 -16.50 -9.22 18.57
CA LYS A 13 -17.10 -8.68 19.79
C LYS A 13 -16.53 -9.25 21.09
N ARG A 14 -15.82 -10.36 20.99
CA ARG A 14 -15.22 -11.07 22.13
C ARG A 14 -13.71 -10.96 22.18
N TYR A 15 -13.11 -10.31 21.17
CA TYR A 15 -11.66 -10.18 21.06
C TYR A 15 -11.11 -9.32 22.19
N THR A 16 -10.01 -9.76 22.74
CA THR A 16 -9.19 -8.96 23.64
C THR A 16 -8.54 -7.80 22.89
N THR A 17 -7.99 -6.83 23.59
CA THR A 17 -7.25 -5.73 22.98
C THR A 17 -6.08 -6.25 22.12
N GLU A 18 -5.40 -7.29 22.56
CA GLU A 18 -4.30 -7.90 21.81
C GLU A 18 -4.78 -8.53 20.51
N GLU A 19 -5.85 -9.31 20.55
CA GLU A 19 -6.46 -9.90 19.36
C GLU A 19 -6.94 -8.84 18.37
N LEU A 20 -7.57 -7.76 18.85
CA LEU A 20 -7.97 -6.62 17.98
C LEU A 20 -6.76 -5.94 17.33
N ARG A 21 -5.67 -5.76 18.08
CA ARG A 21 -4.43 -5.19 17.52
C ARG A 21 -3.82 -6.10 16.47
N ASN A 22 -3.75 -7.39 16.71
CA ASN A 22 -3.18 -8.35 15.77
C ASN A 22 -4.02 -8.46 14.50
N GLU A 23 -5.34 -8.37 14.61
CA GLU A 23 -6.26 -8.49 13.49
C GLU A 23 -6.31 -7.21 12.64
N PHE A 24 -6.38 -6.04 13.25
CA PHE A 24 -6.73 -4.80 12.56
C PHE A 24 -5.60 -3.76 12.51
N LEU A 25 -4.66 -3.74 13.44
CA LEU A 25 -3.63 -2.73 13.49
C LEU A 25 -2.46 -3.09 12.57
N ILE A 26 -2.05 -2.13 11.75
CA ILE A 26 -0.83 -2.22 10.95
C ILE A 26 0.25 -1.38 11.65
N THR A 27 1.32 -2.01 12.15
CA THR A 27 2.37 -1.35 12.94
C THR A 27 3.62 -1.04 12.12
N ASP A 28 4.11 -1.99 11.34
CA ASP A 28 5.41 -1.91 10.68
C ASP A 28 5.26 -1.56 9.20
N LEU A 29 4.78 -0.33 8.94
CA LEU A 29 4.44 0.10 7.60
C LEU A 29 5.64 0.66 6.82
N TYR A 30 6.70 1.14 7.50
CA TYR A 30 7.81 1.81 6.85
C TYR A 30 9.15 1.17 7.17
N ALA A 31 9.92 0.88 6.11
CA ALA A 31 11.33 0.55 6.18
C ALA A 31 12.07 1.23 5.02
N PRO A 32 13.33 1.65 5.20
CA PRO A 32 14.10 2.33 4.17
C PRO A 32 14.18 1.51 2.88
N ASN A 33 13.81 2.13 1.75
CA ASN A 33 13.83 1.55 0.40
C ASN A 33 12.97 0.31 0.20
N GLU A 34 11.98 0.08 1.07
CA GLU A 34 11.06 -1.06 0.99
C GLU A 34 9.62 -0.62 0.78
N VAL A 35 8.80 -1.55 0.28
CA VAL A 35 7.35 -1.47 0.26
C VAL A 35 6.78 -2.48 1.23
N HIS A 36 6.15 -2.00 2.28
CA HIS A 36 5.36 -2.84 3.17
C HIS A 36 3.89 -2.71 2.81
N ALA A 37 3.25 -3.82 2.51
CA ALA A 37 1.86 -3.84 2.07
C ALA A 37 1.05 -4.85 2.89
N VAL A 38 -0.14 -4.45 3.30
CA VAL A 38 -1.13 -5.29 3.95
C VAL A 38 -2.40 -5.29 3.11
N TYR A 39 -2.80 -6.45 2.63
CA TYR A 39 -4.07 -6.63 1.93
C TYR A 39 -5.13 -7.11 2.92
N SER A 40 -6.08 -6.24 3.24
CA SER A 40 -7.21 -6.55 4.11
C SER A 40 -8.43 -6.99 3.29
N HIS A 41 -8.94 -8.19 3.58
CA HIS A 41 -10.17 -8.68 2.98
C HIS A 41 -11.44 -8.10 3.61
N VAL A 42 -11.34 -7.33 4.69
CA VAL A 42 -12.50 -6.63 5.28
C VAL A 42 -13.13 -5.70 4.25
N ASP A 43 -12.32 -4.82 3.64
CA ASP A 43 -12.76 -3.88 2.61
C ASP A 43 -12.09 -4.12 1.25
N ARG A 44 -11.33 -5.18 1.12
CA ARG A 44 -10.50 -5.48 -0.06
C ARG A 44 -9.55 -4.33 -0.43
N MET A 45 -9.01 -3.68 0.58
CA MET A 45 -8.05 -2.60 0.46
C MET A 45 -6.63 -3.09 0.69
N VAL A 46 -5.70 -2.49 -0.04
CA VAL A 46 -4.28 -2.64 0.23
C VAL A 46 -3.78 -1.35 0.87
N THR A 47 -3.31 -1.45 2.10
CA THR A 47 -2.63 -0.34 2.79
C THR A 47 -1.13 -0.54 2.64
N MET A 48 -0.43 0.50 2.19
CA MET A 48 0.99 0.41 1.87
C MET A 48 1.77 1.54 2.53
N GLY A 49 2.99 1.23 2.95
CA GLY A 49 4.02 2.22 3.25
C GLY A 49 5.20 2.06 2.29
N CYS A 50 5.66 3.17 1.76
CA CYS A 50 6.86 3.24 0.93
C CYS A 50 7.76 4.34 1.48
N MET A 51 9.04 4.02 1.70
CA MET A 51 10.02 4.96 2.26
C MET A 51 11.30 4.98 1.42
N PRO A 52 11.27 5.61 0.23
CA PRO A 52 12.47 5.76 -0.60
C PRO A 52 13.45 6.71 0.11
N THR A 53 14.69 6.29 0.28
CA THR A 53 15.73 7.10 0.93
C THR A 53 16.96 7.26 0.06
N THR A 54 17.46 6.17 -0.51
CA THR A 54 18.69 6.15 -1.31
C THR A 54 18.49 5.61 -2.72
N GLU A 55 17.35 5.00 -2.99
CA GLU A 55 17.01 4.44 -4.28
C GLU A 55 15.55 4.68 -4.66
N THR A 56 15.26 4.62 -5.94
CA THR A 56 13.89 4.64 -6.45
C THR A 56 13.22 3.30 -6.15
N VAL A 57 12.00 3.35 -5.61
CA VAL A 57 11.25 2.18 -5.19
C VAL A 57 10.00 2.01 -6.06
N SER A 58 9.82 0.82 -6.66
CA SER A 58 8.60 0.50 -7.40
C SER A 58 7.46 0.13 -6.44
N ILE A 59 6.23 0.52 -6.79
CA ILE A 59 5.02 0.20 -6.00
C ILE A 59 4.84 -1.30 -5.76
N ASP A 60 5.26 -2.12 -6.70
CA ASP A 60 5.14 -3.58 -6.66
C ASP A 60 6.38 -4.30 -6.13
N LYS A 61 7.35 -3.54 -5.58
CA LYS A 61 8.54 -4.14 -4.98
C LYS A 61 8.17 -5.20 -3.94
N GLY A 62 8.54 -6.46 -4.20
CA GLY A 62 8.22 -7.58 -3.31
C GLY A 62 6.75 -8.06 -3.34
N ILE A 63 5.96 -7.61 -4.32
CA ILE A 63 4.57 -8.00 -4.50
C ILE A 63 4.42 -8.81 -5.79
N ASP A 64 4.00 -10.06 -5.65
CA ASP A 64 3.59 -10.88 -6.79
C ASP A 64 2.13 -10.54 -7.16
N CYS A 65 1.96 -9.68 -8.16
CA CYS A 65 0.65 -9.19 -8.58
C CYS A 65 -0.23 -10.31 -9.13
N TRP A 66 0.36 -11.26 -9.86
CA TRP A 66 -0.40 -12.39 -10.39
C TRP A 66 -0.94 -13.29 -9.28
N LYS A 67 -0.07 -13.71 -8.37
CA LYS A 67 -0.45 -14.58 -7.24
C LYS A 67 -1.49 -13.93 -6.32
N ASN A 68 -1.33 -12.63 -6.04
CA ASN A 68 -2.15 -11.94 -5.03
C ASN A 68 -3.44 -11.33 -5.60
N PHE A 69 -3.44 -10.93 -6.87
CA PHE A 69 -4.54 -10.16 -7.47
C PHE A 69 -5.04 -10.72 -8.80
N GLY A 70 -4.30 -11.66 -9.42
CA GLY A 70 -4.60 -12.15 -10.77
C GLY A 70 -4.42 -11.05 -11.82
N THR A 71 -3.42 -10.19 -11.65
CA THR A 71 -3.12 -9.05 -12.53
C THR A 71 -1.66 -9.06 -12.93
N ASP A 72 -1.34 -8.46 -14.10
CA ASP A 72 0.04 -8.38 -14.58
C ASP A 72 0.83 -7.27 -13.87
N TYR A 73 0.17 -6.21 -13.43
CA TYR A 73 0.75 -5.09 -12.68
C TYR A 73 -0.22 -4.56 -11.62
N PHE A 74 0.30 -3.78 -10.67
CA PHE A 74 -0.41 -3.43 -9.44
C PHE A 74 -1.72 -2.66 -9.69
N LEU A 75 -1.71 -1.64 -10.57
CA LEU A 75 -2.89 -0.80 -10.85
C LEU A 75 -3.69 -1.24 -12.08
N GLU A 76 -3.57 -2.48 -12.54
CA GLU A 76 -4.38 -2.96 -13.68
C GLU A 76 -5.89 -2.85 -13.42
N ARG A 77 -6.32 -3.17 -12.19
CA ARG A 77 -7.74 -3.14 -11.79
C ARG A 77 -7.98 -2.35 -10.51
N ARG A 78 -6.98 -1.59 -10.06
CA ARG A 78 -7.00 -0.82 -8.81
C ARG A 78 -6.65 0.63 -9.08
N GLU A 79 -7.02 1.45 -8.14
CA GLU A 79 -6.68 2.86 -8.05
C GLU A 79 -5.91 3.08 -6.75
N ILE A 80 -5.15 4.16 -6.65
CA ILE A 80 -4.38 4.46 -5.45
C ILE A 80 -4.45 5.93 -5.08
N GLY A 81 -4.67 6.20 -3.80
CA GLY A 81 -4.42 7.49 -3.16
C GLY A 81 -3.09 7.44 -2.41
N ILE A 82 -2.22 8.38 -2.68
CA ILE A 82 -0.89 8.47 -2.06
C ILE A 82 -0.84 9.75 -1.24
N PHE A 83 -0.48 9.62 0.03
CA PHE A 83 -0.28 10.74 0.95
C PHE A 83 1.18 10.83 1.31
N ASN A 84 1.83 11.96 1.01
CA ASN A 84 3.18 12.19 1.46
C ASN A 84 3.18 12.72 2.90
N ILE A 85 3.64 11.90 3.84
CA ILE A 85 3.77 12.26 5.26
C ILE A 85 5.23 12.47 5.69
N GLY A 86 6.15 12.38 4.74
CA GLY A 86 7.58 12.58 4.92
C GLY A 86 8.11 13.89 4.37
N GLY A 87 9.36 13.90 4.01
CA GLY A 87 10.02 15.02 3.31
C GLY A 87 9.57 15.17 1.86
N PRO A 88 10.01 16.25 1.17
CA PRO A 88 9.72 16.44 -0.24
C PRO A 88 10.26 15.28 -1.08
N GLY A 89 9.47 14.83 -2.05
CA GLY A 89 9.81 13.74 -2.95
C GLY A 89 9.19 13.91 -4.33
N LYS A 90 9.30 12.86 -5.11
CA LYS A 90 8.67 12.79 -6.44
C LYS A 90 8.02 11.42 -6.61
N ILE A 91 6.92 11.41 -7.34
CA ILE A 91 6.26 10.18 -7.78
C ILE A 91 6.23 10.21 -9.29
N GLN A 92 6.72 9.14 -9.92
CA GLN A 92 6.57 8.93 -11.35
C GLN A 92 5.43 7.95 -11.59
N ALA A 93 4.47 8.34 -12.42
CA ALA A 93 3.38 7.49 -12.88
C ALA A 93 3.46 7.40 -14.40
N ASP A 94 3.85 6.23 -14.92
CA ASP A 94 4.24 6.01 -16.31
C ASP A 94 5.26 7.07 -16.78
N ASP A 95 4.88 7.96 -17.70
CA ASP A 95 5.74 9.00 -18.26
C ASP A 95 5.64 10.36 -17.54
N GLU A 96 4.73 10.50 -16.57
CA GLU A 96 4.51 11.72 -15.83
C GLU A 96 5.21 11.71 -14.46
N THR A 97 5.73 12.87 -14.05
CA THR A 97 6.39 13.03 -12.75
C THR A 97 5.73 14.14 -11.94
N PHE A 98 5.36 13.82 -10.72
CA PHE A 98 4.70 14.71 -9.78
C PHE A 98 5.61 15.01 -8.59
N ALA A 99 5.84 16.30 -8.31
CA ALA A 99 6.51 16.72 -7.09
C ALA A 99 5.50 16.62 -5.92
N MET A 100 5.96 16.06 -4.80
CA MET A 100 5.13 15.84 -3.61
C MET A 100 5.76 16.51 -2.40
N GLY A 101 5.14 17.54 -1.88
CA GLY A 101 5.48 18.15 -0.60
C GLY A 101 4.81 17.42 0.58
N TYR A 102 5.16 17.83 1.82
CA TYR A 102 4.55 17.29 3.02
C TYR A 102 3.04 17.54 3.05
N LYS A 103 2.26 16.49 3.27
CA LYS A 103 0.79 16.45 3.24
C LYS A 103 0.15 16.58 1.86
N ASP A 104 0.92 16.57 0.79
CA ASP A 104 0.33 16.46 -0.54
C ASP A 104 -0.31 15.09 -0.74
N CYS A 105 -1.36 15.08 -1.53
CA CYS A 105 -2.06 13.87 -1.94
C CYS A 105 -2.07 13.75 -3.46
N LEU A 106 -1.75 12.56 -3.97
CA LEU A 106 -1.83 12.22 -5.39
C LEU A 106 -2.78 11.05 -5.57
N TYR A 107 -3.73 11.18 -6.48
CA TYR A 107 -4.60 10.10 -6.89
C TYR A 107 -4.19 9.59 -8.28
N ILE A 108 -3.96 8.29 -8.40
CA ILE A 108 -3.60 7.63 -9.65
C ILE A 108 -4.66 6.61 -10.01
N THR A 109 -5.18 6.73 -11.23
CA THR A 109 -6.25 5.87 -11.74
C THR A 109 -5.75 4.49 -12.15
N LYS A 110 -6.70 3.56 -12.26
CA LYS A 110 -6.43 2.23 -12.82
C LYS A 110 -5.86 2.31 -14.23
N GLY A 111 -5.05 1.33 -14.60
CA GLY A 111 -4.42 1.24 -15.91
C GLY A 111 -3.00 1.81 -15.96
N THR A 112 -2.57 2.59 -14.96
CA THR A 112 -1.19 3.04 -14.82
C THR A 112 -0.28 1.84 -14.59
N LYS A 113 0.69 1.63 -15.47
CA LYS A 113 1.52 0.42 -15.46
C LYS A 113 2.67 0.50 -14.47
N LYS A 114 3.25 1.68 -14.31
CA LYS A 114 4.45 1.88 -13.51
C LYS A 114 4.27 3.05 -12.55
N VAL A 115 4.49 2.80 -11.27
CA VAL A 115 4.53 3.84 -10.25
C VAL A 115 5.84 3.70 -9.47
N LEU A 116 6.60 4.78 -9.43
CA LEU A 116 7.89 4.85 -8.74
C LEU A 116 7.88 5.99 -7.73
N PHE A 117 8.51 5.72 -6.60
CA PHE A 117 8.73 6.66 -5.51
C PHE A 117 10.21 7.02 -5.38
#